data_4dbbbb9b4a7eeca03b8745d7d5019451
#
_entry.id   4dbbbb9b4a7eeca03b8745d7d5019451
#
_cell.length_a   1.000
_cell.length_b   1.000
_cell.length_c   1.000
_cell.angle_alpha   90.00
_cell.angle_beta   90.00
_cell.angle_gamma   90.00
#
_symmetry.space_group_name_H-M   'P 1'
#
loop_
_entity.id
_entity.type
_entity.pdbx_description
1 polymer ?
#
loop_
_entity_poly.entity_id
_entity_poly.type
_entity_poly.pdbx_seq_one_letter_code
_entity_poly.pdbx_strand_id
1 'polypeptide(L)'
;MAATKTGEAWVAGIDTIAQELGALETEGERVFSWRHAALLAAGYETRVAFKLALRADVDLHQAIRLRRLGCPPGTAARILL
;
A
#
# COMPACT_ATOMS: atom_id res chain seq x y z
N MET A 1 32.52 -1.87 3.65
CA MET A 1 31.71 -1.01 4.54
C MET A 1 31.54 0.39 4.02
N ALA A 2 32.54 0.94 3.41
CA ALA A 2 32.43 2.32 2.87
C ALA A 2 31.33 2.45 1.83
N ALA A 3 31.22 1.50 0.91
CA ALA A 3 30.19 1.54 -0.11
C ALA A 3 28.79 1.41 0.49
N THR A 4 28.65 0.55 1.49
CA THR A 4 27.39 0.37 2.18
C THR A 4 27.03 1.64 2.95
N LYS A 5 28.00 2.24 3.62
CA LYS A 5 27.76 3.48 4.35
C LYS A 5 27.36 4.61 3.44
N THR A 6 27.95 4.67 2.26
CA THR A 6 27.56 5.68 1.28
C THR A 6 26.12 5.49 0.84
N GLY A 7 25.72 4.26 0.55
CA GLY A 7 24.35 3.96 0.22
C GLY A 7 23.41 4.22 1.39
N GLU A 8 23.86 3.88 2.60
CA GLU A 8 23.08 4.14 3.80
C GLU A 8 22.91 5.63 4.06
N ALA A 9 23.94 6.43 3.80
CA ALA A 9 23.82 7.87 3.97
C ALA A 9 22.77 8.47 3.06
N TRP A 10 22.71 7.96 1.83
CA TRP A 10 21.68 8.37 0.89
C TRP A 10 20.30 7.95 1.35
N VAL A 11 20.18 6.71 1.78
CA VAL A 11 18.92 6.15 2.29
C VAL A 11 18.54 6.85 3.59
N ALA A 12 19.50 7.14 4.45
CA ALA A 12 19.22 7.83 5.71
C ALA A 12 18.65 9.23 5.48
N GLY A 13 19.09 9.92 4.43
CA GLY A 13 18.50 11.21 4.07
C GLY A 13 17.03 11.07 3.68
N ILE A 14 16.71 10.05 2.91
CA ILE A 14 15.33 9.75 2.53
C ILE A 14 14.52 9.33 3.75
N ASP A 15 15.11 8.49 4.60
CA ASP A 15 14.44 8.05 5.83
C ASP A 15 14.12 9.23 6.75
N THR A 16 15.02 10.19 6.86
CA THR A 16 14.77 11.37 7.68
C THR A 16 13.59 12.16 7.14
N ILE A 17 13.52 12.37 5.83
CA ILE A 17 12.40 13.04 5.20
C ILE A 17 11.12 12.24 5.42
N ALA A 18 11.18 10.93 5.22
CA ALA A 18 10.05 10.06 5.43
C ALA A 18 9.57 10.09 6.88
N GLN A 19 10.49 10.13 7.83
CA GLN A 19 10.14 10.24 9.25
C GLN A 19 9.48 11.57 9.57
N GLU A 20 9.96 12.65 9.00
CA GLU A 20 9.35 13.96 9.18
C GLU A 20 7.94 14.00 8.61
N LEU A 21 7.74 13.46 7.43
CA LEU A 21 6.43 13.34 6.82
C LEU A 21 5.55 12.38 7.60
N GLY A 22 6.12 11.26 8.04
CA GLY A 22 5.43 10.26 8.81
C GLY A 22 4.97 10.76 10.18
N ALA A 23 5.67 11.73 10.74
CA ALA A 23 5.26 12.34 12.00
C ALA A 23 3.95 13.11 11.87
N LEU A 24 3.57 13.49 10.65
CA LEU A 24 2.32 14.18 10.38
C LEU A 24 1.18 13.22 10.09
N GLU A 25 1.48 11.95 9.92
CA GLU A 25 0.49 10.92 9.63
C GLU A 25 0.14 10.14 10.89
N THR A 26 -1.14 9.80 11.03
CA THR A 26 -1.58 8.87 12.06
C THR A 26 -1.23 7.45 11.64
N GLU A 27 -1.25 6.52 12.60
CA GLU A 27 -1.07 5.10 12.31
C GLU A 27 -2.10 4.59 11.30
N GLY A 28 -3.36 5.02 11.45
CA GLY A 28 -4.43 4.67 10.54
C GLY A 28 -4.17 5.15 9.12
N GLU A 29 -3.61 6.34 8.97
CA GLU A 29 -3.28 6.88 7.67
C GLU A 29 -2.15 6.10 7.00
N ARG A 30 -1.17 5.65 7.77
CA ARG A 30 -0.09 4.80 7.27
C ARG A 30 -0.62 3.46 6.79
N VAL A 31 -1.48 2.84 7.57
CA VAL A 31 -2.09 1.57 7.21
C VAL A 31 -2.93 1.73 5.94
N PHE A 32 -3.71 2.80 5.86
CA PHE A 32 -4.50 3.10 4.68
C PHE A 32 -3.60 3.26 3.45
N SER A 33 -2.55 4.07 3.56
CA SER A 33 -1.64 4.33 2.44
C SER A 33 -0.99 3.04 1.95
N TRP A 34 -0.57 2.18 2.88
CA TRP A 34 0.04 0.90 2.53
C TRP A 34 -0.95 -0.02 1.84
N ARG A 35 -2.17 -0.11 2.36
CA ARG A 35 -3.22 -0.93 1.76
C ARG A 35 -3.58 -0.43 0.37
N HIS A 36 -3.72 0.87 0.22
CA HIS A 36 -4.04 1.49 -1.06
C HIS A 36 -2.97 1.19 -2.09
N ALA A 37 -1.70 1.37 -1.72
CA ALA A 37 -0.58 1.08 -2.62
C ALA A 37 -0.53 -0.39 -3.02
N ALA A 38 -0.77 -1.29 -2.08
CA ALA A 38 -0.77 -2.73 -2.35
C ALA A 38 -1.90 -3.12 -3.31
N LEU A 39 -3.07 -2.52 -3.16
CA LEU A 39 -4.20 -2.78 -4.04
C LEU A 39 -3.97 -2.23 -5.44
N LEU A 40 -3.36 -1.06 -5.56
CA LEU A 40 -2.98 -0.52 -6.85
C LEU A 40 -1.97 -1.43 -7.55
N ALA A 41 -0.99 -1.93 -6.82
CA ALA A 41 0.01 -2.86 -7.35
C ALA A 41 -0.64 -4.17 -7.81
N ALA A 42 -1.73 -4.58 -7.19
CA ALA A 42 -2.47 -5.79 -7.57
C ALA A 42 -3.32 -5.57 -8.83
N GLY A 43 -3.46 -4.34 -9.30
CA GLY A 43 -4.17 -4.03 -10.54
C GLY A 43 -5.57 -3.47 -10.35
N TYR A 44 -5.95 -3.10 -9.14
CA TYR A 44 -7.23 -2.42 -8.91
C TYR A 44 -7.16 -0.98 -9.40
N GLU A 45 -8.27 -0.50 -9.95
CA GLU A 45 -8.40 0.90 -10.32
C GLU A 45 -8.26 1.78 -9.08
N THR A 46 -7.70 2.98 -9.26
CA THR A 46 -7.41 3.90 -8.15
C THR A 46 -8.62 4.13 -7.26
N ARG A 47 -9.77 4.38 -7.84
CA ARG A 47 -11.01 4.63 -7.09
C ARG A 47 -11.44 3.41 -6.30
N VAL A 48 -11.36 2.23 -6.91
CA VAL A 48 -11.72 0.97 -6.27
C VAL A 48 -10.74 0.64 -5.16
N ALA A 49 -9.45 0.81 -5.42
CA ALA A 49 -8.41 0.58 -4.42
C ALA A 49 -8.61 1.49 -3.20
N PHE A 50 -9.01 2.73 -3.43
CA PHE A 50 -9.32 3.66 -2.35
C PHE A 50 -10.49 3.15 -1.49
N LYS A 51 -11.58 2.73 -2.12
CA LYS A 51 -12.73 2.20 -1.40
C LYS A 51 -12.39 0.94 -0.61
N LEU A 52 -11.64 0.03 -1.21
CA LEU A 52 -11.22 -1.19 -0.54
C LEU A 52 -10.30 -0.90 0.64
N ALA A 53 -9.39 0.06 0.49
CA ALA A 53 -8.46 0.43 1.54
C ALA A 53 -9.17 1.06 2.74
N LEU A 54 -10.28 1.76 2.51
CA LEU A 54 -11.08 2.37 3.58
C LEU A 54 -11.85 1.34 4.41
N ARG A 55 -12.13 0.17 3.85
CA ARG A 55 -12.91 -0.87 4.52
C ARG A 55 -12.00 -1.75 5.37
N ALA A 56 -12.10 -1.61 6.67
CA ALA A 56 -11.30 -2.42 7.60
C ALA A 56 -11.68 -3.90 7.56
N ASP A 57 -12.91 -4.20 7.16
CA ASP A 57 -13.42 -5.57 7.06
C ASP A 57 -12.96 -6.29 5.78
N VAL A 58 -12.35 -5.57 4.84
CA VAL A 58 -11.83 -6.18 3.62
C VAL A 58 -10.46 -6.79 3.89
N ASP A 59 -10.35 -8.09 3.56
CA ASP A 59 -9.08 -8.80 3.68
C ASP A 59 -8.19 -8.47 2.49
N LEU A 60 -7.09 -7.78 2.76
CA LEU A 60 -6.14 -7.38 1.75
C LEU A 60 -5.53 -8.58 1.02
N HIS A 61 -5.22 -9.65 1.76
CA HIS A 61 -4.67 -10.86 1.17
C HIS A 61 -5.65 -11.50 0.19
N GLN A 62 -6.92 -11.52 0.56
CA GLN A 62 -7.96 -12.05 -0.33
C GLN A 62 -8.10 -11.19 -1.58
N ALA A 63 -8.05 -9.87 -1.44
CA ALA A 63 -8.13 -8.96 -2.57
C ALA A 63 -6.99 -9.22 -3.57
N ILE A 64 -5.78 -9.37 -3.07
CA ILE A 64 -4.61 -9.66 -3.90
C ILE A 64 -4.72 -11.05 -4.52
N ARG A 65 -5.18 -12.03 -3.73
CA ARG A 65 -5.33 -13.41 -4.18
C ARG A 65 -6.32 -13.52 -5.34
N LEU A 66 -7.44 -12.83 -5.25
CA LEU A 66 -8.43 -12.83 -6.33
C LEU A 66 -7.83 -12.34 -7.64
N ARG A 67 -7.01 -11.31 -7.58
CA ARG A 67 -6.31 -10.81 -8.77
C ARG A 67 -5.32 -11.83 -9.32
N ARG A 68 -4.60 -12.50 -8.45
CA ARG A 68 -3.66 -13.55 -8.86
C ARG A 68 -4.34 -14.73 -9.52
N LEU A 69 -5.56 -15.02 -9.11
CA LEU A 69 -6.35 -16.09 -9.68
C LEU A 69 -7.00 -15.69 -11.02
N GLY A 70 -6.75 -14.49 -11.48
CA GLY A 70 -7.27 -14.02 -12.75
C GLY A 70 -8.63 -13.36 -12.68
N CYS A 71 -9.14 -13.12 -11.47
CA CYS A 71 -10.41 -12.43 -11.30
C CYS A 71 -10.28 -10.98 -11.75
N PRO A 72 -11.16 -10.49 -12.66
CA PRO A 72 -11.11 -9.09 -13.06
C PRO A 72 -11.29 -8.15 -11.87
N PRO A 73 -10.65 -6.97 -11.89
CA PRO A 73 -10.72 -6.06 -10.74
C PRO A 73 -12.13 -5.65 -10.35
N GLY A 74 -12.99 -5.41 -11.34
CA GLY A 74 -14.38 -5.04 -11.07
C GLY A 74 -15.16 -6.15 -10.40
N THR A 75 -14.96 -7.38 -10.83
CA THR A 75 -15.60 -8.55 -10.23
C THR A 75 -15.07 -8.80 -8.82
N ALA A 76 -13.76 -8.71 -8.65
CA ALA A 76 -13.15 -8.87 -7.33
C ALA A 76 -13.68 -7.82 -6.34
N ALA A 77 -13.83 -6.58 -6.79
CA ALA A 77 -14.38 -5.53 -5.95
C ALA A 77 -15.81 -5.83 -5.52
N ARG A 78 -16.62 -6.38 -6.41
CA ARG A 78 -18.00 -6.79 -6.07
C ARG A 78 -18.04 -7.89 -5.01
N ILE A 79 -17.10 -8.84 -5.10
CA ILE A 79 -17.00 -9.91 -4.13
C ILE A 79 -16.62 -9.37 -2.77
N LEU A 80 -15.71 -8.41 -2.74
CA LEU A 80 -15.14 -7.85 -1.51
C LEU A 80 -16.04 -6.79 -0.87
N LEU A 81 -16.75 -6.05 -1.67
CA LEU A 81 -17.65 -5.01 -1.20
C LEU A 81 -19.08 -5.54 -1.14
#